data_99d2ba6d07224237235caca957f59e45
#
_entry.id   99d2ba6d07224237235caca957f59e45
#
_cell.length_a   1.000
_cell.length_b   1.000
_cell.length_c   1.000
_cell.angle_alpha   90.00
_cell.angle_beta   90.00
_cell.angle_gamma   90.00
#
_symmetry.space_group_name_H-M   'P 1'
#
loop_
_entity.id
_entity.type
_entity.pdbx_description
1 polymer ?
#
loop_
_entity_poly.entity_id
_entity_poly.type
_entity_poly.pdbx_seq_one_letter_code
_entity_poly.pdbx_strand_id
1 'polypeptide(L)'
;MIFTRHTDRSRKSVEAAFDEARMLGHDCVGDEDLLLGILRADEGIAAEALSSLGVTLEGARVESEEMLSGALSSIGISLEEVRREAGDAFEMRIPNNRRIPVSPLAKKALVEARKGMRRMGDNYLGAEHILLGILHGEDGTALRMLGRLGVSPETLQERLFELRGRAAG
;
A
#
# COMPACT_ATOMS: atom_id res chain seq x y z
N MET A 1 15.73 4.81 22.85
CA MET A 1 15.31 4.99 21.44
C MET A 1 15.71 3.72 20.68
N ILE A 2 14.74 2.85 20.40
CA ILE A 2 15.03 1.69 19.56
C ILE A 2 14.85 2.18 18.14
N PHE A 3 15.95 2.45 17.45
CA PHE A 3 15.91 2.68 16.01
C PHE A 3 15.47 1.39 15.34
N THR A 4 14.23 1.34 14.90
CA THR A 4 13.73 0.24 14.08
C THR A 4 14.52 0.28 12.78
N ARG A 5 15.40 -0.68 12.57
CA ARG A 5 16.16 -0.81 11.33
C ARG A 5 15.21 -1.25 10.23
N HIS A 6 14.92 -0.35 9.31
CA HIS A 6 14.27 -0.72 8.07
C HIS A 6 15.24 -1.51 7.20
N THR A 7 14.75 -2.59 6.59
CA THR A 7 15.50 -3.22 5.50
C THR A 7 15.52 -2.28 4.28
N ASP A 8 16.48 -2.44 3.40
CA ASP A 8 16.51 -1.67 2.14
C ASP A 8 15.24 -1.89 1.32
N ARG A 9 14.71 -3.12 1.33
CA ARG A 9 13.44 -3.46 0.68
C ARG A 9 12.24 -2.72 1.27
N SER A 10 12.12 -2.65 2.60
CA SER A 10 11.03 -1.92 3.23
C SER A 10 11.14 -0.41 2.99
N ARG A 11 12.35 0.12 2.94
CA ARG A 11 12.59 1.53 2.60
C ARG A 11 12.17 1.82 1.17
N LYS A 12 12.59 1.00 0.21
CA LYS A 12 12.16 1.11 -1.19
C LYS A 12 10.65 1.02 -1.35
N SER A 13 9.98 0.10 -0.61
CA SER A 13 8.51 -0.01 -0.64
C SER A 13 7.84 1.25 -0.11
N VAL A 14 8.35 1.85 0.96
CA VAL A 14 7.79 3.11 1.49
C VAL A 14 8.06 4.28 0.53
N GLU A 15 9.27 4.41 -0.01
CA GLU A 15 9.59 5.43 -1.02
C GLU A 15 8.69 5.29 -2.25
N ALA A 16 8.50 4.06 -2.73
CA ALA A 16 7.59 3.76 -3.83
C ALA A 16 6.13 4.11 -3.51
N ALA A 17 5.69 3.95 -2.24
CA ALA A 17 4.35 4.37 -1.81
C ALA A 17 4.16 5.89 -1.94
N PHE A 18 5.15 6.69 -1.58
CA PHE A 18 5.11 8.13 -1.80
C PHE A 18 5.06 8.50 -3.28
N ASP A 19 5.79 7.77 -4.12
CA ASP A 19 5.78 7.98 -5.56
C ASP A 19 4.43 7.61 -6.19
N GLU A 20 3.82 6.49 -5.75
CA GLU A 20 2.47 6.11 -6.18
C GLU A 20 1.43 7.15 -5.79
N ALA A 21 1.43 7.61 -4.54
CA ALA A 21 0.53 8.65 -4.07
C ALA A 21 0.65 9.94 -4.91
N ARG A 22 1.88 10.36 -5.25
CA ARG A 22 2.11 11.52 -6.11
C ARG A 22 1.61 11.28 -7.53
N MET A 23 1.90 10.12 -8.10
CA MET A 23 1.52 9.77 -9.46
C MET A 23 -0.01 9.68 -9.62
N LEU A 24 -0.70 9.16 -8.61
CA LEU A 24 -2.15 9.04 -8.59
C LEU A 24 -2.86 10.34 -8.13
N GLY A 25 -2.11 11.36 -7.72
CA GLY A 25 -2.66 12.64 -7.30
C GLY A 25 -3.31 12.61 -5.91
N HIS A 26 -2.88 11.70 -5.04
CA HIS A 26 -3.38 11.63 -3.67
C HIS A 26 -2.84 12.77 -2.80
N ASP A 27 -3.68 13.31 -1.92
CA ASP A 27 -3.30 14.38 -0.98
C ASP A 27 -2.45 13.87 0.19
N CYS A 28 -2.51 12.58 0.47
CA CYS A 28 -1.75 11.90 1.51
C CYS A 28 -1.41 10.48 1.06
N VAL A 29 -0.38 9.92 1.69
CA VAL A 29 -0.03 8.50 1.52
C VAL A 29 -0.97 7.65 2.35
N GLY A 30 -1.82 6.88 1.69
CA GLY A 30 -2.77 5.95 2.30
C GLY A 30 -2.19 4.56 2.54
N ASP A 31 -2.97 3.71 3.16
CA ASP A 31 -2.65 2.29 3.33
C ASP A 31 -2.66 1.56 1.97
N GLU A 32 -3.49 1.99 1.02
CA GLU A 32 -3.47 1.55 -0.37
C GLU A 32 -2.17 1.90 -1.09
N ASP A 33 -1.61 3.09 -0.85
CA ASP A 33 -0.33 3.47 -1.43
C ASP A 33 0.83 2.64 -0.87
N LEU A 34 0.76 2.26 0.42
CA LEU A 34 1.72 1.33 1.00
C LEU A 34 1.67 -0.04 0.30
N LEU A 35 0.46 -0.53 -0.02
CA LEU A 35 0.29 -1.77 -0.78
C LEU A 35 0.85 -1.64 -2.21
N LEU A 36 0.53 -0.55 -2.90
CA LEU A 36 1.08 -0.24 -4.22
C LEU A 36 2.61 -0.12 -4.19
N GLY A 37 3.16 0.48 -3.14
CA GLY A 37 4.60 0.60 -2.93
C GLY A 37 5.31 -0.75 -2.78
N ILE A 38 4.69 -1.72 -2.10
CA ILE A 38 5.21 -3.09 -2.01
C ILE A 38 5.20 -3.76 -3.38
N LEU A 39 4.10 -3.63 -4.13
CA LEU A 39 3.97 -4.18 -5.48
C LEU A 39 4.97 -3.55 -6.46
N ARG A 40 5.17 -2.23 -6.38
CA ARG A 40 6.10 -1.50 -7.26
C ARG A 40 7.55 -1.85 -6.99
N ALA A 41 7.92 -2.03 -5.71
CA ALA A 41 9.27 -2.43 -5.35
C ALA A 41 9.61 -3.84 -5.85
N ASP A 42 8.58 -4.70 -6.01
CA ASP A 42 8.66 -6.06 -6.56
C ASP A 42 9.82 -6.91 -6.00
N GLU A 43 10.10 -6.72 -4.71
CA GLU A 43 11.20 -7.38 -4.02
C GLU A 43 10.73 -8.04 -2.71
N GLY A 44 11.16 -9.28 -2.49
CA GLY A 44 10.96 -10.02 -1.24
C GLY A 44 9.62 -10.74 -1.13
N ILE A 45 9.44 -11.40 0.00
CA ILE A 45 8.31 -12.32 0.23
C ILE A 45 6.95 -11.61 0.24
N ALA A 46 6.89 -10.32 0.57
CA ALA A 46 5.64 -9.57 0.53
C ALA A 46 5.13 -9.40 -0.91
N ALA A 47 5.99 -8.97 -1.82
CA ALA A 47 5.66 -8.85 -3.24
C ALA A 47 5.37 -10.22 -3.85
N GLU A 48 6.15 -11.25 -3.51
CA GLU A 48 5.94 -12.63 -3.95
C GLU A 48 4.59 -13.19 -3.47
N ALA A 49 4.19 -12.93 -2.22
CA ALA A 49 2.89 -13.35 -1.70
C ALA A 49 1.75 -12.74 -2.50
N LEU A 50 1.80 -11.43 -2.75
CA LEU A 50 0.79 -10.70 -3.53
C LEU A 50 0.71 -11.23 -4.97
N SER A 51 1.85 -11.32 -5.66
CA SER A 51 1.90 -11.78 -7.05
C SER A 51 1.45 -13.23 -7.21
N SER A 52 1.78 -14.11 -6.26
CA SER A 52 1.35 -15.52 -6.29
C SER A 52 -0.17 -15.70 -6.16
N LEU A 53 -0.86 -14.71 -5.62
CA LEU A 53 -2.33 -14.65 -5.52
C LEU A 53 -2.97 -13.83 -6.65
N GLY A 54 -2.20 -13.45 -7.66
CA GLY A 54 -2.67 -12.72 -8.83
C GLY A 54 -2.82 -11.20 -8.62
N VAL A 55 -2.34 -10.66 -7.51
CA VAL A 55 -2.33 -9.21 -7.28
C VAL A 55 -1.17 -8.58 -8.03
N THR A 56 -1.47 -7.80 -9.04
CA THR A 56 -0.48 -7.05 -9.83
C THR A 56 -0.54 -5.56 -9.53
N LEU A 57 0.56 -4.86 -9.76
CA LEU A 57 0.61 -3.40 -9.60
C LEU A 57 -0.43 -2.70 -10.48
N GLU A 58 -0.55 -3.13 -11.74
CA GLU A 58 -1.52 -2.57 -12.68
C GLU A 58 -2.96 -2.80 -12.23
N GLY A 59 -3.31 -4.05 -11.84
CA GLY A 59 -4.63 -4.37 -11.31
C GLY A 59 -4.97 -3.57 -10.06
N ALA A 60 -4.01 -3.41 -9.16
CA ALA A 60 -4.20 -2.63 -7.93
C ALA A 60 -4.39 -1.13 -8.20
N ARG A 61 -3.69 -0.56 -9.19
CA ARG A 61 -3.89 0.84 -9.63
C ARG A 61 -5.28 1.05 -10.22
N VAL A 62 -5.72 0.15 -11.08
CA VAL A 62 -7.07 0.20 -11.67
C VAL A 62 -8.14 0.17 -10.56
N GLU A 63 -8.02 -0.73 -9.60
CA GLU A 63 -8.95 -0.80 -8.47
C GLU A 63 -8.94 0.46 -7.61
N SER A 64 -7.78 1.04 -7.36
CA SER A 64 -7.66 2.31 -6.62
C SER A 64 -8.42 3.43 -7.35
N GLU A 65 -8.26 3.53 -8.66
CA GLU A 65 -8.94 4.54 -9.48
C GLU A 65 -10.46 4.30 -9.55
N GLU A 66 -10.89 3.04 -9.70
CA GLU A 66 -12.31 2.68 -9.71
C GLU A 66 -13.00 2.96 -8.37
N MET A 67 -12.31 2.71 -7.25
CA MET A 67 -12.82 3.04 -5.92
C MET A 67 -13.01 4.55 -5.75
N LEU A 68 -12.07 5.36 -6.23
CA LEU A 68 -12.19 6.82 -6.19
C LEU A 68 -13.34 7.29 -7.11
N SER A 69 -13.41 6.78 -8.32
CA SER A 69 -14.48 7.08 -9.28
C SER A 69 -15.86 6.72 -8.72
N GLY A 70 -16.00 5.54 -8.09
CA GLY A 70 -17.23 5.12 -7.44
C GLY A 70 -17.64 6.01 -6.28
N ALA A 71 -16.69 6.42 -5.44
CA ALA A 71 -16.94 7.34 -4.33
C ALA A 71 -17.42 8.71 -4.82
N LEU A 72 -16.80 9.27 -5.84
CA LEU A 72 -17.20 10.55 -6.46
C LEU A 72 -18.59 10.43 -7.11
N SER A 73 -18.84 9.35 -7.85
CA SER A 73 -20.12 9.11 -8.50
C SER A 73 -21.28 9.00 -7.50
N SER A 74 -21.03 8.46 -6.31
CA SER A 74 -22.06 8.35 -5.26
C SER A 74 -22.57 9.70 -4.75
N ILE A 75 -21.80 10.76 -4.92
CA ILE A 75 -22.17 12.16 -4.60
C ILE A 75 -22.46 12.99 -5.85
N GLY A 76 -22.64 12.35 -7.02
CA GLY A 76 -23.00 13.00 -8.28
C GLY A 76 -21.83 13.70 -8.99
N ILE A 77 -20.58 13.38 -8.66
CA ILE A 77 -19.38 13.96 -9.28
C ILE A 77 -18.75 12.92 -10.21
N SER A 78 -18.44 13.32 -11.45
CA SER A 78 -17.68 12.51 -12.39
C SER A 78 -16.18 12.77 -12.23
N LEU A 79 -15.38 11.71 -12.08
CA LEU A 79 -13.92 11.85 -12.04
C LEU A 79 -13.36 12.45 -13.33
N GLU A 80 -13.96 12.13 -14.48
CA GLU A 80 -13.58 12.71 -15.77
C GLU A 80 -13.89 14.21 -15.86
N GLU A 81 -15.03 14.64 -15.29
CA GLU A 81 -15.38 16.06 -15.21
C GLU A 81 -14.39 16.81 -14.31
N VAL A 82 -14.05 16.26 -13.15
CA VAL A 82 -13.05 16.83 -12.24
C VAL A 82 -11.70 16.97 -12.95
N ARG A 83 -11.24 15.93 -13.64
CA ARG A 83 -9.99 15.97 -14.42
C ARG A 83 -10.01 17.00 -15.53
N ARG A 84 -11.13 17.10 -16.25
CA ARG A 84 -11.30 18.08 -17.33
C ARG A 84 -11.34 19.51 -16.82
N GLU A 85 -12.07 19.77 -15.72
CA GLU A 85 -12.17 21.11 -15.12
C GLU A 85 -10.87 21.55 -14.45
N ALA A 86 -10.15 20.60 -13.85
CA ALA A 86 -8.83 20.85 -13.28
C ALA A 86 -7.78 21.17 -14.37
N GLY A 87 -7.98 20.68 -15.60
CA GLY A 87 -7.14 20.97 -16.77
C GLY A 87 -5.64 20.81 -16.44
N ASP A 88 -4.86 21.81 -16.89
CA ASP A 88 -3.40 21.85 -16.66
C ASP A 88 -3.00 21.88 -15.17
N ALA A 89 -3.93 22.27 -14.28
CA ALA A 89 -3.69 22.25 -12.84
C ALA A 89 -3.60 20.80 -12.29
N PHE A 90 -4.24 19.83 -12.96
CA PHE A 90 -4.12 18.42 -12.63
C PHE A 90 -2.83 17.81 -13.18
N GLU A 91 -2.33 18.34 -14.31
CA GLU A 91 -1.00 18.01 -14.86
C GLU A 91 0.14 18.70 -14.11
N MET A 92 -0.18 19.73 -13.31
CA MET A 92 0.78 20.29 -12.38
C MET A 92 1.05 19.23 -11.30
N ARG A 93 1.91 18.28 -11.67
CA ARG A 93 2.49 17.30 -10.76
C ARG A 93 2.81 18.01 -9.47
N ILE A 94 2.28 17.49 -8.36
CA ILE A 94 2.73 17.91 -7.02
C ILE A 94 4.25 17.99 -7.11
N PRO A 95 4.86 19.14 -6.90
CA PRO A 95 6.31 19.29 -7.04
C PRO A 95 6.99 18.19 -6.25
N ASN A 96 7.99 17.53 -6.82
CA ASN A 96 8.66 16.37 -6.22
C ASN A 96 9.22 16.66 -4.82
N ASN A 97 9.32 17.94 -4.43
CA ASN A 97 9.76 18.43 -3.13
C ASN A 97 8.60 18.65 -2.12
N ARG A 98 7.32 18.52 -2.51
CA ARG A 98 6.21 18.66 -1.58
C ARG A 98 6.13 17.42 -0.70
N ARG A 99 6.27 17.61 0.61
CA ARG A 99 6.04 16.56 1.59
C ARG A 99 4.54 16.24 1.63
N ILE A 100 4.20 15.05 1.17
CA ILE A 100 2.84 14.53 1.29
C ILE A 100 2.70 13.91 2.69
N PRO A 101 1.66 14.28 3.47
CA PRO A 101 1.44 13.68 4.78
C PRO A 101 1.05 12.20 4.66
N VAL A 102 1.31 11.45 5.71
CA VAL A 102 0.87 10.05 5.82
C VAL A 102 -0.48 10.02 6.50
N SER A 103 -1.44 9.30 5.93
CA SER A 103 -2.80 9.18 6.44
C SER A 103 -2.85 8.49 7.81
N PRO A 104 -3.93 8.69 8.60
CA PRO A 104 -4.11 7.96 9.85
C PRO A 104 -4.11 6.44 9.69
N LEU A 105 -4.70 5.91 8.62
CA LEU A 105 -4.73 4.48 8.32
C LEU A 105 -3.34 3.95 8.00
N ALA A 106 -2.57 4.64 7.17
CA ALA A 106 -1.20 4.25 6.87
C ALA A 106 -0.29 4.32 8.12
N LYS A 107 -0.46 5.35 8.96
CA LYS A 107 0.24 5.41 10.25
C LYS A 107 -0.09 4.22 11.15
N LYS A 108 -1.38 3.86 11.24
CA LYS A 108 -1.84 2.70 12.02
C LYS A 108 -1.21 1.42 11.46
N ALA A 109 -1.20 1.22 10.15
CA ALA A 109 -0.56 0.07 9.51
C ALA A 109 0.94 -0.02 9.84
N LEU A 110 1.66 1.09 9.81
CA LEU A 110 3.09 1.13 10.16
C LEU A 110 3.35 0.86 11.66
N VAL A 111 2.45 1.28 12.54
CA VAL A 111 2.50 0.95 13.97
C VAL A 111 2.27 -0.54 14.18
N GLU A 112 1.26 -1.12 13.53
CA GLU A 112 0.99 -2.57 13.61
C GLU A 112 2.13 -3.39 12.98
N ALA A 113 2.75 -2.91 11.91
CA ALA A 113 3.94 -3.53 11.33
C ALA A 113 5.09 -3.67 12.35
N ARG A 114 5.34 -2.63 13.13
CA ARG A 114 6.36 -2.66 14.21
C ARG A 114 5.98 -3.62 15.33
N LYS A 115 4.71 -3.68 15.70
CA LYS A 115 4.23 -4.64 16.70
C LYS A 115 4.37 -6.06 16.19
N GLY A 116 3.99 -6.31 14.94
CA GLY A 116 4.15 -7.60 14.25
C GLY A 116 5.61 -8.05 14.23
N MET A 117 6.51 -7.18 13.82
CA MET A 117 7.95 -7.42 13.83
C MET A 117 8.44 -7.92 15.20
N ARG A 118 8.05 -7.22 16.28
CA ARG A 118 8.43 -7.62 17.65
C ARG A 118 7.85 -8.95 18.08
N ARG A 119 6.58 -9.21 17.73
CA ARG A 119 5.92 -10.51 18.03
C ARG A 119 6.59 -11.67 17.31
N MET A 120 7.12 -11.41 16.13
CA MET A 120 7.85 -12.40 15.32
C MET A 120 9.31 -12.58 15.75
N GLY A 121 9.78 -11.78 16.71
CA GLY A 121 11.16 -11.83 17.21
C GLY A 121 12.19 -11.24 16.26
N ASP A 122 11.75 -10.49 15.26
CA ASP A 122 12.64 -9.85 14.28
C ASP A 122 13.21 -8.53 14.82
N ASN A 123 14.43 -8.24 14.43
CA ASN A 123 15.13 -7.01 14.81
C ASN A 123 15.17 -5.96 13.68
N TYR A 124 14.45 -6.21 12.59
CA TYR A 124 14.35 -5.32 11.43
C TYR A 124 12.89 -5.23 10.97
N LEU A 125 12.53 -4.11 10.37
CA LEU A 125 11.24 -3.89 9.75
C LEU A 125 11.34 -4.15 8.24
N GLY A 126 10.76 -5.27 7.80
CA GLY A 126 10.69 -5.65 6.40
C GLY A 126 9.36 -5.25 5.74
N ALA A 127 9.28 -5.38 4.42
CA ALA A 127 8.05 -5.16 3.67
C ALA A 127 6.93 -6.14 4.08
N GLU A 128 7.29 -7.36 4.48
CA GLU A 128 6.38 -8.37 5.02
C GLU A 128 5.68 -7.90 6.29
N HIS A 129 6.37 -7.17 7.16
CA HIS A 129 5.78 -6.59 8.36
C HIS A 129 4.82 -5.45 8.03
N ILE A 130 5.15 -4.63 7.01
CA ILE A 130 4.27 -3.57 6.52
C ILE A 130 3.00 -4.18 5.95
N LEU A 131 3.11 -5.25 5.14
CA LEU A 131 1.96 -5.97 4.60
C LEU A 131 1.08 -6.53 5.72
N LEU A 132 1.67 -7.18 6.73
CA LEU A 132 0.93 -7.65 7.91
C LEU A 132 0.25 -6.50 8.66
N GLY A 133 0.91 -5.35 8.78
CA GLY A 133 0.33 -4.16 9.40
C GLY A 133 -0.91 -3.66 8.65
N ILE A 134 -0.87 -3.70 7.31
CA ILE A 134 -2.03 -3.40 6.45
C ILE A 134 -3.16 -4.41 6.70
N LEU A 135 -2.84 -5.71 6.73
CA LEU A 135 -3.83 -6.78 6.92
C LEU A 135 -4.50 -6.76 8.30
N HIS A 136 -3.87 -6.21 9.32
CA HIS A 136 -4.44 -6.03 10.65
C HIS A 136 -5.30 -4.76 10.79
N GLY A 137 -5.41 -3.96 9.73
CA GLY A 137 -6.30 -2.81 9.69
C GLY A 137 -7.77 -3.25 9.67
N GLU A 138 -8.62 -2.53 10.40
CA GLU A 138 -10.07 -2.63 10.24
C GLU A 138 -10.50 -1.57 9.22
N ASP A 139 -11.29 -1.91 8.23
CA ASP A 139 -11.87 -1.00 7.22
C ASP A 139 -10.85 -0.17 6.39
N GLY A 140 -9.63 -0.67 6.22
CA GLY A 140 -8.61 -0.02 5.38
C GLY A 140 -8.98 -0.01 3.89
N THR A 141 -8.53 1.01 3.19
CA THR A 141 -8.71 1.11 1.72
C THR A 141 -7.98 -0.02 1.01
N ALA A 142 -6.77 -0.38 1.47
CA ALA A 142 -6.01 -1.51 0.96
C ALA A 142 -6.76 -2.84 1.11
N LEU A 143 -7.44 -3.07 2.24
CA LEU A 143 -8.22 -4.30 2.45
C LEU A 143 -9.42 -4.39 1.50
N ARG A 144 -10.11 -3.28 1.28
CA ARG A 144 -11.21 -3.21 0.30
C ARG A 144 -10.71 -3.47 -1.11
N MET A 145 -9.56 -2.91 -1.46
CA MET A 145 -8.92 -3.12 -2.75
C MET A 145 -8.53 -4.59 -2.96
N LEU A 146 -7.92 -5.24 -1.96
CA LEU A 146 -7.62 -6.68 -2.00
C LEU A 146 -8.88 -7.54 -2.15
N GLY A 147 -9.95 -7.21 -1.42
CA GLY A 147 -11.23 -7.89 -1.55
C GLY A 147 -11.83 -7.80 -2.95
N ARG A 148 -11.74 -6.65 -3.60
CA ARG A 148 -12.18 -6.46 -4.99
C ARG A 148 -11.31 -7.23 -5.99
N LEU A 149 -10.04 -7.42 -5.69
CA LEU A 149 -9.12 -8.28 -6.45
C LEU A 149 -9.29 -9.77 -6.13
N GLY A 150 -10.26 -10.15 -5.28
CA GLY A 150 -10.57 -11.52 -4.94
C GLY A 150 -9.63 -12.16 -3.92
N VAL A 151 -8.87 -11.36 -3.17
CA VAL A 151 -7.90 -11.85 -2.19
C VAL A 151 -8.37 -11.50 -0.78
N SER A 152 -8.56 -12.53 0.06
CA SER A 152 -8.88 -12.32 1.46
C SER A 152 -7.61 -12.05 2.29
N PRO A 153 -7.72 -11.25 3.37
CA PRO A 153 -6.61 -11.02 4.28
C PRO A 153 -6.01 -12.30 4.85
N GLU A 154 -6.85 -13.28 5.17
CA GLU A 154 -6.44 -14.57 5.74
C GLU A 154 -5.59 -15.36 4.75
N THR A 155 -6.06 -15.49 3.50
CA THR A 155 -5.33 -16.21 2.44
C THR A 155 -3.97 -15.56 2.18
N LEU A 156 -3.92 -14.23 2.14
CA LEU A 156 -2.68 -13.52 1.90
C LEU A 156 -1.71 -13.68 3.09
N GLN A 157 -2.23 -13.63 4.31
CA GLN A 157 -1.43 -13.86 5.51
C GLN A 157 -0.85 -15.27 5.56
N GLU A 158 -1.66 -16.29 5.29
CA GLU A 158 -1.20 -17.69 5.20
C GLU A 158 -0.09 -17.83 4.16
N ARG A 159 -0.30 -17.27 2.98
CA ARG A 159 0.69 -17.31 1.90
C ARG A 159 2.00 -16.63 2.29
N LEU A 160 1.92 -15.51 2.97
CA LEU A 160 3.10 -14.79 3.47
C LEU A 160 3.90 -15.63 4.47
N PHE A 161 3.22 -16.31 5.40
CA PHE A 161 3.88 -17.18 6.37
C PHE A 161 4.47 -18.44 5.74
N GLU A 162 3.82 -19.02 4.73
CA GLU A 162 4.40 -20.14 3.97
C GLU A 162 5.71 -19.74 3.28
N LEU A 163 5.73 -18.59 2.61
CA LEU A 163 6.93 -18.09 1.94
C LEU A 163 8.04 -17.76 2.94
N ARG A 164 7.67 -17.16 4.07
CA ARG A 164 8.62 -16.89 5.15
C ARG A 164 9.23 -18.18 5.70
N GLY A 165 8.43 -19.22 5.93
CA GLY A 165 8.92 -20.52 6.38
C GLY A 165 9.89 -21.18 5.40
N ARG A 166 9.65 -21.04 4.09
CA ARG A 166 10.57 -21.53 3.05
C ARG A 166 11.88 -20.76 3.00
N ALA A 167 11.84 -19.45 3.23
CA ALA A 167 13.04 -18.61 3.23
C ALA A 167 13.94 -18.83 4.46
N ALA A 168 13.38 -19.34 5.58
CA ALA A 168 14.12 -19.62 6.81
C ALA A 168 14.74 -21.03 6.84
N GLY A 169 14.37 -21.93 5.95
CA GLY A 169 14.89 -23.30 5.82
C GLY A 169 15.98 -23.39 4.78
#